data_9ca3a58303d8d390705729d5bf457c21
#
_entry.id   9ca3a58303d8d390705729d5bf457c21
#
_cell.length_a   1.000
_cell.length_b   1.000
_cell.length_c   1.000
_cell.angle_alpha   90.00
_cell.angle_beta   90.00
_cell.angle_gamma   90.00
#
_symmetry.space_group_name_H-M   'P 1'
#
loop_
_entity.id
_entity.type
_entity.pdbx_description
1 polymer ?
#
loop_
_entity_poly.entity_id
_entity_poly.type
_entity_poly.pdbx_seq_one_letter_code
_entity_poly.pdbx_strand_id
1 'polypeptide(L)'
;FEEVGHGANSSLPKEAVEYLAVDMGAMGDDQQTDEYTVSICVKDASGPYNYEFRNHLVQLAKDNDIQYKLDIYPYYGSDASAAMRAGAEVKHALLGAGIESSHSYERTHIDSVEQTHKMVDVYLRSELI
;
A
#
# COMPACT_ATOMS: atom_id res chain seq x y z
N PHE A 1 4.26 -15.30 8.10
CA PHE A 1 5.41 -14.36 8.04
C PHE A 1 4.99 -12.94 7.70
N GLU A 2 3.94 -12.78 6.94
CA GLU A 2 3.49 -11.48 6.44
C GLU A 2 3.20 -10.45 7.54
N GLU A 3 2.70 -10.91 8.67
CA GLU A 3 2.31 -10.01 9.76
C GLU A 3 3.49 -9.51 10.61
N VAL A 4 4.70 -9.92 10.34
CA VAL A 4 5.88 -9.59 11.16
C VAL A 4 7.02 -8.91 10.41
N GLY A 5 6.90 -8.71 9.10
CA GLY A 5 7.87 -7.98 8.28
C GLY A 5 9.25 -8.61 8.17
N HIS A 6 9.40 -9.89 8.44
CA HIS A 6 10.71 -10.56 8.43
C HIS A 6 11.37 -10.59 7.06
N GLY A 7 10.58 -10.79 6.00
CA GLY A 7 11.09 -10.81 4.64
C GLY A 7 11.71 -9.47 4.24
N ALA A 8 11.04 -8.38 4.56
CA ALA A 8 11.53 -7.04 4.29
C ALA A 8 12.82 -6.71 5.04
N ASN A 9 12.97 -7.24 6.25
CA ASN A 9 14.15 -7.00 7.07
C ASN A 9 15.37 -7.81 6.65
N SER A 10 15.18 -9.00 6.07
CA SER A 10 16.25 -9.97 5.88
C SER A 10 16.56 -10.35 4.43
N SER A 11 15.61 -10.12 3.51
CA SER A 11 15.68 -10.69 2.17
C SER A 11 15.47 -9.69 1.04
N LEU A 12 15.46 -8.39 1.33
CA LEU A 12 15.30 -7.37 0.28
C LEU A 12 16.51 -7.40 -0.66
N PRO A 13 16.31 -7.54 -1.99
CA PRO A 13 17.39 -7.45 -2.95
C PRO A 13 18.13 -6.12 -2.86
N LYS A 14 19.45 -6.16 -2.97
CA LYS A 14 20.30 -4.96 -2.86
C LYS A 14 20.06 -3.95 -3.97
N GLU A 15 19.60 -4.42 -5.11
CA GLU A 15 19.32 -3.61 -6.30
C GLU A 15 17.94 -2.95 -6.25
N ALA A 16 17.11 -3.29 -5.27
CA ALA A 16 15.76 -2.72 -5.15
C ALA A 16 15.86 -1.22 -4.88
N VAL A 17 15.12 -0.42 -5.66
CA VAL A 17 15.04 1.04 -5.53
C VAL A 17 13.64 1.51 -5.14
N GLU A 18 12.64 0.66 -5.36
CA GLU A 18 11.27 0.88 -4.94
C GLU A 18 10.74 -0.36 -4.21
N TYR A 19 9.98 -0.12 -3.15
CA TYR A 19 9.30 -1.16 -2.39
C TYR A 19 7.81 -0.81 -2.30
N LEU A 20 6.99 -1.56 -3.02
CA LEU A 20 5.54 -1.45 -2.91
C LEU A 20 5.00 -2.62 -2.09
N ALA A 21 4.49 -2.33 -0.91
CA ALA A 21 3.73 -3.30 -0.15
C ALA A 21 2.29 -3.35 -0.69
N VAL A 22 1.82 -4.54 -0.98
CA VAL A 22 0.42 -4.79 -1.31
C VAL A 22 -0.18 -5.53 -0.12
N ASP A 23 -0.83 -4.77 0.74
CA ASP A 23 -1.40 -5.27 1.98
C ASP A 23 -2.89 -4.94 1.99
N MET A 24 -3.40 -4.28 2.98
CA MET A 24 -4.79 -3.89 3.06
C MET A 24 -4.93 -2.42 3.43
N GLY A 25 -6.07 -1.83 3.07
CA GLY A 25 -6.54 -0.58 3.63
C GLY A 25 -7.57 -0.88 4.73
N ALA A 26 -7.46 -0.21 5.87
CA ALA A 26 -8.41 -0.40 6.96
C ALA A 26 -9.65 0.47 6.78
N MET A 27 -10.83 -0.13 6.82
CA MET A 27 -12.10 0.59 6.91
C MET A 27 -12.36 0.99 8.36
N GLY A 28 -12.96 2.15 8.56
CA GLY A 28 -13.31 2.66 9.89
C GLY A 28 -13.96 4.02 9.82
N ASP A 29 -14.50 4.48 10.95
CA ASP A 29 -15.29 5.73 11.01
C ASP A 29 -14.47 6.97 10.62
N ASP A 30 -13.18 6.97 10.96
CA ASP A 30 -12.27 8.09 10.67
C ASP A 30 -11.46 7.88 9.38
N GLN A 31 -11.75 6.82 8.63
CA GLN A 31 -11.00 6.44 7.43
C GLN A 31 -11.74 6.86 6.15
N GLN A 32 -10.98 7.18 5.10
CA GLN A 32 -11.51 7.41 3.76
C GLN A 32 -11.70 6.10 2.99
N THR A 33 -10.98 5.06 3.38
CA THR A 33 -11.00 3.74 2.75
C THR A 33 -12.41 3.15 2.74
N ASP A 34 -12.81 2.64 1.60
CA ASP A 34 -14.06 1.90 1.43
C ASP A 34 -13.80 0.54 0.78
N GLU A 35 -14.84 -0.27 0.68
CA GLU A 35 -14.77 -1.63 0.14
C GLU A 35 -14.83 -1.70 -1.38
N TYR A 36 -14.86 -0.56 -2.09
CA TYR A 36 -15.03 -0.51 -3.55
C TYR A 36 -13.82 0.01 -4.30
N THR A 37 -12.89 0.62 -3.62
CA THR A 37 -11.72 1.29 -4.20
C THR A 37 -10.43 0.68 -3.69
N VAL A 38 -9.32 0.94 -4.39
CA VAL A 38 -8.00 0.66 -3.85
C VAL A 38 -7.61 1.76 -2.86
N SER A 39 -7.09 1.40 -1.71
CA SER A 39 -6.54 2.33 -0.74
C SER A 39 -5.05 2.54 -1.00
N ILE A 40 -4.62 3.80 -1.09
CA ILE A 40 -3.22 4.20 -1.18
C ILE A 40 -2.87 4.91 0.12
N CYS A 41 -1.94 4.35 0.87
CA CYS A 41 -1.58 4.89 2.19
C CYS A 41 -0.66 6.10 2.05
N VAL A 42 -1.01 7.16 2.76
CA VAL A 42 -0.20 8.39 2.84
C VAL A 42 0.78 8.35 4.00
N LYS A 43 0.32 7.80 5.12
CA LYS A 43 1.08 7.74 6.37
C LYS A 43 0.56 6.59 7.22
N ASP A 44 1.45 5.87 7.86
CA ASP A 44 1.10 4.89 8.89
C ASP A 44 1.71 5.25 10.26
N ALA A 45 1.68 4.30 11.21
CA ALA A 45 2.21 4.52 12.55
C ALA A 45 3.71 4.83 12.57
N SER A 46 4.47 4.43 11.56
CA SER A 46 5.91 4.65 11.46
C SER A 46 6.29 5.98 10.81
N GLY A 47 5.35 6.66 10.15
CA GLY A 47 5.56 7.92 9.49
C GLY A 47 5.00 7.98 8.07
N PRO A 48 5.28 9.07 7.33
CA PRO A 48 4.79 9.22 5.96
C PRO A 48 5.50 8.28 4.99
N TYR A 49 4.77 7.80 3.99
CA TYR A 49 5.33 7.10 2.85
C TYR A 49 6.02 8.07 1.89
N ASN A 50 6.86 7.54 1.00
CA ASN A 50 7.58 8.38 0.04
C ASN A 50 6.62 9.19 -0.82
N TYR A 51 6.78 10.51 -0.83
CA TYR A 51 5.88 11.44 -1.49
C TYR A 51 5.83 11.24 -3.01
N GLU A 52 6.99 11.10 -3.64
CA GLU A 52 7.07 10.91 -5.11
C GLU A 52 6.42 9.61 -5.54
N PHE A 53 6.70 8.51 -4.80
CA PHE A 53 6.14 7.20 -5.12
C PHE A 53 4.61 7.20 -4.96
N ARG A 54 4.12 7.73 -3.83
CA ARG A 54 2.67 7.86 -3.64
C ARG A 54 2.02 8.68 -4.74
N ASN A 55 2.60 9.83 -5.12
CA ASN A 55 2.05 10.66 -6.19
C ASN A 55 2.09 9.97 -7.55
N HIS A 56 3.12 9.17 -7.81
CA HIS A 56 3.18 8.35 -9.02
C HIS A 56 2.00 7.37 -9.06
N LEU A 57 1.72 6.67 -7.95
CA LEU A 57 0.56 5.77 -7.87
C LEU A 57 -0.76 6.51 -8.09
N VAL A 58 -0.92 7.68 -7.50
CA VAL A 58 -2.12 8.52 -7.71
C VAL A 58 -2.27 8.93 -9.19
N GLN A 59 -1.17 9.32 -9.83
CA GLN A 59 -1.21 9.69 -11.24
C GLN A 59 -1.55 8.49 -12.14
N LEU A 60 -0.97 7.33 -11.87
CA LEU A 60 -1.32 6.10 -12.56
C LEU A 60 -2.80 5.76 -12.42
N ALA A 61 -3.35 5.92 -11.21
CA ALA A 61 -4.77 5.67 -10.97
C ALA A 61 -5.66 6.60 -11.79
N LYS A 62 -5.32 7.89 -11.84
CA LYS A 62 -6.06 8.89 -12.65
C LYS A 62 -5.99 8.58 -14.14
N ASP A 63 -4.81 8.26 -14.65
CA ASP A 63 -4.58 8.03 -16.08
C ASP A 63 -5.24 6.74 -16.58
N ASN A 64 -5.54 5.80 -15.68
CA ASN A 64 -6.11 4.49 -16.00
C ASN A 64 -7.53 4.29 -15.46
N ASP A 65 -8.18 5.36 -15.03
CA ASP A 65 -9.55 5.33 -14.49
C ASP A 65 -9.74 4.30 -13.36
N ILE A 66 -8.77 4.24 -12.45
CA ILE A 66 -8.79 3.38 -11.28
C ILE A 66 -9.38 4.15 -10.12
N GLN A 67 -10.39 3.56 -9.46
CA GLN A 67 -11.04 4.15 -8.30
C GLN A 67 -10.16 3.95 -7.06
N TYR A 68 -9.74 5.03 -6.42
CA TYR A 68 -8.82 5.00 -5.29
C TYR A 68 -9.25 5.95 -4.18
N LYS A 69 -8.76 5.69 -2.98
CA LYS A 69 -8.83 6.59 -1.83
C LYS A 69 -7.43 6.76 -1.24
N LEU A 70 -7.15 7.94 -0.74
CA LEU A 70 -5.96 8.21 0.08
C LEU A 70 -6.35 8.12 1.55
N ASP A 71 -5.48 7.51 2.36
CA ASP A 71 -5.81 7.32 3.77
C ASP A 71 -4.57 7.33 4.68
N ILE A 72 -4.82 7.41 5.96
CA ILE A 72 -3.83 7.40 7.04
C ILE A 72 -4.19 6.28 8.02
N TYR A 73 -3.21 5.46 8.40
CA TYR A 73 -3.40 4.36 9.33
C TYR A 73 -2.55 4.55 10.59
N PRO A 74 -3.05 5.26 11.61
CA PRO A 74 -2.23 5.64 12.78
C PRO A 74 -1.79 4.47 13.66
N TYR A 75 -2.43 3.30 13.52
CA TYR A 75 -2.16 2.13 14.36
C TYR A 75 -1.53 0.95 13.62
N TYR A 76 -1.24 1.10 12.35
CA TYR A 76 -0.70 0.04 11.50
C TYR A 76 0.70 0.40 11.00
N GLY A 77 1.45 -0.64 10.67
CA GLY A 77 2.65 -0.56 9.84
C GLY A 77 2.52 -1.55 8.69
N SER A 78 3.52 -1.61 7.83
CA SER A 78 3.58 -2.55 6.72
C SER A 78 4.98 -3.12 6.55
N ASP A 79 5.13 -4.11 5.68
CA ASP A 79 6.44 -4.63 5.31
C ASP A 79 7.33 -3.55 4.69
N ALA A 80 6.75 -2.59 3.97
CA ALA A 80 7.49 -1.47 3.41
C ALA A 80 8.06 -0.57 4.52
N SER A 81 7.28 -0.24 5.54
CA SER A 81 7.77 0.52 6.69
C SER A 81 8.78 -0.28 7.52
N ALA A 82 8.62 -1.61 7.59
CA ALA A 82 9.60 -2.49 8.23
C ALA A 82 10.96 -2.48 7.49
N ALA A 83 10.95 -2.47 6.16
CA ALA A 83 12.16 -2.35 5.35
C ALA A 83 12.90 -1.03 5.63
N MET A 84 12.17 0.07 5.76
CA MET A 84 12.75 1.37 6.09
C MET A 84 13.41 1.37 7.46
N ARG A 85 12.77 0.76 8.47
CA ARG A 85 13.37 0.62 9.81
C ARG A 85 14.62 -0.26 9.81
N ALA A 86 14.69 -1.22 8.90
CA ALA A 86 15.87 -2.08 8.72
C ALA A 86 17.01 -1.40 7.98
N GLY A 87 16.83 -0.16 7.50
CA GLY A 87 17.86 0.63 6.82
C GLY A 87 17.89 0.47 5.31
N ALA A 88 16.81 -0.01 4.70
CA ALA A 88 16.75 -0.14 3.24
C ALA A 88 16.72 1.25 2.57
N GLU A 89 17.53 1.43 1.53
CA GLU A 89 17.58 2.65 0.73
C GLU A 89 16.64 2.52 -0.48
N VAL A 90 15.33 2.61 -0.21
CA VAL A 90 14.28 2.48 -1.23
C VAL A 90 13.22 3.56 -1.07
N LYS A 91 12.55 3.91 -2.15
CA LYS A 91 11.28 4.63 -2.08
C LYS A 91 10.20 3.62 -1.73
N HIS A 92 9.41 3.89 -0.69
CA HIS A 92 8.43 2.93 -0.21
C HIS A 92 7.01 3.44 -0.34
N ALA A 93 6.08 2.52 -0.61
CA ALA A 93 4.66 2.80 -0.71
C ALA A 93 3.84 1.60 -0.22
N LEU A 94 2.57 1.86 0.07
CA LEU A 94 1.61 0.86 0.51
C LEU A 94 0.28 1.09 -0.17
N LEU A 95 -0.29 0.04 -0.72
CA LEU A 95 -1.66 0.04 -1.23
C LEU A 95 -2.33 -1.30 -0.95
N GLY A 96 -3.65 -1.33 -1.07
CA GLY A 96 -4.40 -2.56 -0.92
C GLY A 96 -5.90 -2.36 -0.96
N ALA A 97 -6.62 -3.48 -0.88
CA ALA A 97 -8.08 -3.46 -0.83
C ALA A 97 -8.59 -2.93 0.51
N GLY A 98 -9.75 -2.29 0.49
CA GLY A 98 -10.42 -1.83 1.70
C GLY A 98 -11.02 -2.99 2.47
N ILE A 99 -10.52 -3.26 3.65
CA ILE A 99 -10.86 -4.42 4.48
C ILE A 99 -11.58 -3.98 5.75
N GLU A 100 -12.72 -4.62 6.01
CA GLU A 100 -13.38 -4.56 7.30
C GLU A 100 -12.86 -5.67 8.21
N SER A 101 -12.69 -5.36 9.49
CA SER A 101 -12.27 -6.31 10.52
C SER A 101 -10.89 -6.93 10.24
N SER A 102 -9.92 -6.11 9.84
CA SER A 102 -8.53 -6.53 9.66
C SER A 102 -7.99 -7.27 10.89
N HIS A 103 -7.25 -8.35 10.66
CA HIS A 103 -6.72 -9.28 11.65
C HIS A 103 -7.79 -10.11 12.40
N SER A 104 -9.03 -10.10 11.93
CA SER A 104 -10.13 -10.88 12.47
C SER A 104 -10.86 -11.62 11.35
N TYR A 105 -12.18 -11.62 11.32
CA TYR A 105 -12.97 -12.20 10.23
C TYR A 105 -13.13 -11.14 9.13
N GLU A 106 -12.18 -11.08 8.23
CA GLU A 106 -12.04 -10.02 7.24
C GLU A 106 -13.07 -10.10 6.13
N ARG A 107 -13.52 -8.94 5.69
CA ARG A 107 -14.48 -8.79 4.59
C ARG A 107 -14.07 -7.63 3.68
N THR A 108 -14.24 -7.81 2.39
CA THR A 108 -14.18 -6.74 1.38
C THR A 108 -15.17 -7.01 0.26
N HIS A 109 -15.29 -6.09 -0.67
CA HIS A 109 -16.06 -6.25 -1.90
C HIS A 109 -15.12 -6.59 -3.07
N ILE A 110 -15.63 -7.34 -4.05
CA ILE A 110 -14.84 -7.71 -5.23
C ILE A 110 -14.31 -6.49 -5.99
N ASP A 111 -15.04 -5.38 -6.01
CA ASP A 111 -14.62 -4.17 -6.69
C ASP A 111 -13.30 -3.64 -6.13
N SER A 112 -13.13 -3.66 -4.81
CA SER A 112 -11.88 -3.22 -4.17
C SER A 112 -10.70 -4.11 -4.56
N VAL A 113 -10.92 -5.42 -4.66
CA VAL A 113 -9.90 -6.38 -5.13
C VAL A 113 -9.54 -6.11 -6.59
N GLU A 114 -10.53 -5.86 -7.44
CA GLU A 114 -10.30 -5.55 -8.86
C GLU A 114 -9.53 -4.23 -9.04
N GLN A 115 -9.89 -3.18 -8.30
CA GLN A 115 -9.17 -1.91 -8.36
C GLN A 115 -7.73 -2.05 -7.86
N THR A 116 -7.51 -2.85 -6.84
CA THR A 116 -6.18 -3.16 -6.33
C THR A 116 -5.35 -3.91 -7.37
N HIS A 117 -5.93 -4.93 -8.01
CA HIS A 117 -5.28 -5.68 -9.08
C HIS A 117 -4.89 -4.78 -10.26
N LYS A 118 -5.82 -3.94 -10.73
CA LYS A 118 -5.54 -2.99 -11.80
C LYS A 118 -4.40 -2.04 -11.43
N MET A 119 -4.38 -1.55 -10.18
CA MET A 119 -3.34 -0.64 -9.70
C MET A 119 -1.96 -1.29 -9.72
N VAL A 120 -1.87 -2.53 -9.25
CA VAL A 120 -0.61 -3.30 -9.28
C VAL A 120 -0.16 -3.55 -10.73
N ASP A 121 -1.09 -3.93 -11.61
CA ASP A 121 -0.76 -4.20 -13.03
C ASP A 121 -0.21 -2.95 -13.72
N VAL A 122 -0.86 -1.79 -13.59
CA VAL A 122 -0.38 -0.56 -14.22
C VAL A 122 0.95 -0.09 -13.62
N TYR A 123 1.13 -0.27 -12.32
CA TYR A 123 2.41 0.04 -11.67
C TYR A 123 3.55 -0.82 -12.24
N LEU A 124 3.33 -2.13 -12.35
CA LEU A 124 4.35 -3.06 -12.88
C LEU A 124 4.72 -2.77 -14.34
N ARG A 125 3.84 -2.12 -15.09
CA ARG A 125 4.10 -1.69 -16.47
C ARG A 125 4.66 -0.28 -16.58
N SER A 126 4.70 0.47 -15.49
CA SER A 126 5.22 1.83 -15.45
C SER A 126 6.74 1.85 -15.33
N GLU A 127 7.34 3.00 -15.61
CA GLU A 127 8.75 3.22 -15.35
C GLU A 127 8.99 3.48 -13.86
N LEU A 128 10.18 3.13 -13.39
CA LEU A 128 10.65 3.52 -12.06
C LEU A 128 10.77 5.05 -11.94
N ILE A 129 10.46 5.55 -10.81
CA ILE A 129 10.54 7.00 -10.53
C ILE A 129 11.85 7.42 -9.89
#